data_1825ed44490e19eaa5346672cabf0193
#
_entry.id   1825ed44490e19eaa5346672cabf0193
#
_cell.length_a   1.000
_cell.length_b   1.000
_cell.length_c   1.000
_cell.angle_alpha   90.00
_cell.angle_beta   90.00
_cell.angle_gamma   90.00
#
_symmetry.space_group_name_H-M   'P 1'
#
loop_
_entity.id
_entity.type
_entity.pdbx_description
1 polymer ?
#
loop_
_entity_poly.entity_id
_entity_poly.type
_entity_poly.pdbx_seq_one_letter_code
_entity_poly.pdbx_strand_id
1 'polypeptide(L)'
;NLIIDKLNDAILSHHEWTGNIIAIRLLNGESIKTIVDVDAHKKCKSYDILQKIENEPSFPEGALLKKVQRAHKDMHDKARELILSYQNEVITNDVLTAYIHSQQEFVSRVETLKSRISTLINTADPLTGLPTRPSLQLQIHDITESKADDLFIVIIDLDHFKRVNDTYGHNTGDEVLRTFSLSLQSKIRSTEKLYRYGGEEFVMLIYADNNASAGYAGSRLCKNIRDTKIQYHDKIIEITATIGISKYKYNLSFEENIEIVDQAMYYGKSAGRDRCIIDDGLGHFIDYSTICDH
;
A
#
# COMPACT_ATOMS: atom_id res chain seq x y z
N ASN A 1 -3.81 14.91 -7.97
CA ASN A 1 -2.65 14.02 -7.90
C ASN A 1 -2.18 13.66 -9.30
N LEU A 2 -0.92 13.96 -9.60
CA LEU A 2 -0.35 13.85 -10.96
C LEU A 2 -0.58 12.47 -11.62
N ILE A 3 -0.54 11.38 -10.85
CA ILE A 3 -0.76 10.02 -11.39
C ILE A 3 -2.24 9.80 -11.73
N ILE A 4 -3.15 10.23 -10.85
CA ILE A 4 -4.59 10.12 -11.11
C ILE A 4 -4.97 10.97 -12.32
N ASP A 5 -4.41 12.17 -12.46
CA ASP A 5 -4.63 13.05 -13.61
C ASP A 5 -4.12 12.39 -14.90
N LYS A 6 -2.92 11.78 -14.87
CA LYS A 6 -2.39 10.99 -16.00
C LYS A 6 -3.31 9.82 -16.38
N LEU A 7 -3.90 9.12 -15.40
CA LEU A 7 -4.84 8.02 -15.67
C LEU A 7 -6.16 8.50 -16.26
N ASN A 8 -6.66 9.66 -15.81
CA ASN A 8 -7.83 10.31 -16.44
C ASN A 8 -7.54 10.71 -17.89
N ASP A 9 -6.35 11.27 -18.15
CA ASP A 9 -5.90 11.62 -19.51
C ASP A 9 -5.79 10.38 -20.40
N ALA A 10 -5.38 9.23 -19.86
CA ALA A 10 -5.34 7.97 -20.61
C ALA A 10 -6.75 7.52 -21.02
N ILE A 11 -7.74 7.61 -20.15
CA ILE A 11 -9.15 7.31 -20.48
C ILE A 11 -9.67 8.30 -21.54
N LEU A 12 -9.47 9.60 -21.32
CA LEU A 12 -9.95 10.65 -22.23
C LEU A 12 -9.36 10.51 -23.64
N SER A 13 -8.04 10.36 -23.73
CA SER A 13 -7.33 10.10 -24.98
C SER A 13 -7.88 8.88 -25.71
N HIS A 14 -8.34 7.89 -24.95
CA HIS A 14 -8.89 6.68 -25.51
C HIS A 14 -10.32 6.87 -26.05
N HIS A 15 -11.15 7.66 -25.35
CA HIS A 15 -12.45 8.06 -25.88
C HIS A 15 -12.33 8.85 -27.17
N GLU A 16 -11.35 9.76 -27.28
CA GLU A 16 -11.06 10.49 -28.51
C GLU A 16 -10.65 9.54 -29.65
N TRP A 17 -9.79 8.55 -29.36
CA TRP A 17 -9.37 7.54 -30.33
C TRP A 17 -10.55 6.69 -30.81
N THR A 18 -11.46 6.28 -29.91
CA THR A 18 -12.68 5.54 -30.23
C THR A 18 -13.63 6.37 -31.10
N GLY A 19 -13.77 7.66 -30.79
CA GLY A 19 -14.55 8.59 -31.60
C GLY A 19 -14.04 8.65 -33.07
N ASN A 20 -12.72 8.61 -33.24
CA ASN A 20 -12.09 8.56 -34.56
C ASN A 20 -12.42 7.26 -35.33
N ILE A 21 -12.52 6.11 -34.66
CA ILE A 21 -12.97 4.85 -35.28
C ILE A 21 -14.39 4.99 -35.85
N ILE A 22 -15.28 5.63 -35.12
CA ILE A 22 -16.66 5.87 -35.56
C ILE A 22 -16.69 6.88 -36.70
N ALA A 23 -15.87 7.92 -36.63
CA ALA A 23 -15.77 8.95 -37.66
C ALA A 23 -15.17 8.43 -38.99
N ILE A 24 -14.33 7.43 -38.99
CA ILE A 24 -13.77 6.77 -40.19
C ILE A 24 -14.87 6.22 -41.10
N ARG A 25 -15.97 5.72 -40.53
CA ARG A 25 -17.14 5.28 -41.31
C ARG A 25 -17.80 6.42 -42.09
N LEU A 26 -17.68 7.67 -41.60
CA LEU A 26 -18.34 8.85 -42.16
C LEU A 26 -17.46 9.63 -43.13
N LEU A 27 -16.11 9.43 -43.07
CA LEU A 27 -15.14 10.37 -43.68
C LEU A 27 -14.18 9.76 -44.72
N ASN A 28 -14.34 8.49 -45.14
CA ASN A 28 -13.50 7.86 -46.18
C ASN A 28 -11.99 8.19 -46.04
N GLY A 29 -11.34 7.87 -44.90
CA GLY A 29 -10.09 8.50 -44.60
C GLY A 29 -8.87 7.61 -44.47
N GLU A 30 -7.69 8.22 -44.64
CA GLU A 30 -6.34 7.69 -44.45
C GLU A 30 -6.06 7.14 -43.01
N SER A 31 -6.92 7.43 -42.05
CA SER A 31 -6.84 7.00 -40.65
C SER A 31 -6.95 5.48 -40.41
N ILE A 32 -7.47 4.71 -41.36
CA ILE A 32 -7.65 3.25 -41.21
C ILE A 32 -6.30 2.55 -41.04
N LYS A 33 -5.27 2.97 -41.75
CA LYS A 33 -3.92 2.37 -41.71
C LYS A 33 -3.31 2.39 -40.32
N THR A 34 -3.55 3.42 -39.53
CA THR A 34 -3.02 3.54 -38.17
C THR A 34 -3.71 2.62 -37.18
N ILE A 35 -4.98 2.29 -37.39
CA ILE A 35 -5.78 1.43 -36.49
C ILE A 35 -5.49 -0.04 -36.77
N VAL A 36 -5.32 -0.43 -38.05
CA VAL A 36 -5.01 -1.83 -38.45
C VAL A 36 -3.56 -2.21 -38.24
N ASP A 37 -2.69 -1.30 -37.85
CA ASP A 37 -1.31 -1.57 -37.51
C ASP A 37 -1.22 -2.51 -36.29
N VAL A 38 -0.37 -3.52 -36.35
CA VAL A 38 -0.14 -4.46 -35.22
C VAL A 38 0.37 -3.74 -33.97
N ASP A 39 1.12 -2.67 -34.16
CA ASP A 39 1.67 -1.84 -33.09
C ASP A 39 0.85 -0.55 -32.82
N ALA A 40 -0.41 -0.51 -33.27
CA ALA A 40 -1.29 0.65 -33.06
C ALA A 40 -1.38 1.09 -31.58
N HIS A 41 -1.39 0.12 -30.65
CA HIS A 41 -1.40 0.38 -29.21
C HIS A 41 -0.17 1.16 -28.72
N LYS A 42 1.01 1.01 -29.35
CA LYS A 42 2.24 1.75 -29.02
C LYS A 42 2.26 3.17 -29.58
N LYS A 43 1.43 3.45 -30.56
CA LYS A 43 1.30 4.76 -31.21
C LYS A 43 0.17 5.61 -30.59
N CYS A 44 -0.54 5.06 -29.66
CA CYS A 44 -1.63 5.72 -28.93
C CYS A 44 -1.08 6.57 -27.77
N LYS A 45 -1.63 7.79 -27.60
CA LYS A 45 -1.27 8.69 -26.50
C LYS A 45 -1.42 8.03 -25.11
N SER A 46 -2.40 7.13 -24.94
CA SER A 46 -2.57 6.37 -23.69
C SER A 46 -1.38 5.47 -23.38
N TYR A 47 -0.72 4.89 -24.39
CA TYR A 47 0.50 4.11 -24.20
C TYR A 47 1.62 4.95 -23.60
N ASP A 48 1.87 6.14 -24.16
CA ASP A 48 2.92 7.04 -23.66
C ASP A 48 2.64 7.45 -22.21
N ILE A 49 1.36 7.68 -21.88
CA ILE A 49 0.95 8.03 -20.52
C ILE A 49 1.22 6.85 -19.56
N LEU A 50 0.81 5.63 -19.92
CA LEU A 50 1.01 4.43 -19.10
C LEU A 50 2.50 4.11 -18.92
N GLN A 51 3.34 4.32 -19.94
CA GLN A 51 4.79 4.19 -19.86
C GLN A 51 5.42 5.23 -18.91
N LYS A 52 4.94 6.48 -18.94
CA LYS A 52 5.40 7.50 -17.99
C LYS A 52 5.06 7.15 -16.56
N ILE A 53 3.92 6.52 -16.30
CA ILE A 53 3.55 6.04 -14.96
C ILE A 53 4.43 4.86 -14.54
N GLU A 54 4.71 3.91 -15.45
CA GLU A 54 5.56 2.75 -15.17
C GLU A 54 7.00 3.15 -14.78
N ASN A 55 7.50 4.22 -15.39
CA ASN A 55 8.86 4.74 -15.15
C ASN A 55 8.95 5.63 -13.89
N GLU A 56 7.87 5.87 -13.15
CA GLU A 56 7.92 6.60 -11.88
C GLU A 56 8.57 5.73 -10.80
N PRO A 57 9.73 6.12 -10.21
CA PRO A 57 10.51 5.28 -9.28
C PRO A 57 9.75 4.83 -8.03
N SER A 58 8.72 5.58 -7.65
CA SER A 58 7.91 5.34 -6.45
C SER A 58 6.51 4.81 -6.75
N PHE A 59 6.26 4.29 -7.97
CA PHE A 59 4.94 3.80 -8.32
C PHE A 59 4.62 2.47 -7.61
N PRO A 60 3.63 2.42 -6.70
CA PRO A 60 3.44 1.30 -5.78
C PRO A 60 2.68 0.11 -6.41
N GLU A 61 1.96 0.31 -7.51
CA GLU A 61 0.97 -0.65 -8.04
C GLU A 61 1.35 -1.19 -9.44
N GLY A 62 2.60 -1.59 -9.59
CA GLY A 62 3.13 -2.09 -10.88
C GLY A 62 2.37 -3.30 -11.44
N ALA A 63 1.86 -4.19 -10.60
CA ALA A 63 1.08 -5.36 -11.03
C ALA A 63 -0.27 -4.96 -11.63
N LEU A 64 -0.98 -3.99 -11.02
CA LEU A 64 -2.23 -3.46 -11.55
C LEU A 64 -1.99 -2.67 -12.83
N LEU A 65 -0.93 -1.88 -12.91
CA LEU A 65 -0.56 -1.17 -14.13
C LEU A 65 -0.34 -2.11 -15.31
N LYS A 66 0.34 -3.25 -15.10
CA LYS A 66 0.50 -4.29 -16.13
C LYS A 66 -0.84 -4.88 -16.59
N LYS A 67 -1.83 -5.01 -15.71
CA LYS A 67 -3.19 -5.43 -16.11
C LYS A 67 -3.85 -4.37 -17.00
N VAL A 68 -3.69 -3.08 -16.67
CA VAL A 68 -4.17 -1.97 -17.51
C VAL A 68 -3.51 -1.98 -18.89
N GLN A 69 -2.20 -2.13 -18.95
CA GLN A 69 -1.43 -2.19 -20.22
C GLN A 69 -1.87 -3.35 -21.11
N ARG A 70 -2.14 -4.53 -20.51
CA ARG A 70 -2.66 -5.70 -21.26
C ARG A 70 -4.06 -5.43 -21.81
N ALA A 71 -4.96 -4.88 -20.99
CA ALA A 71 -6.31 -4.53 -21.43
C ALA A 71 -6.28 -3.45 -22.53
N HIS A 72 -5.38 -2.46 -22.44
CA HIS A 72 -5.15 -1.46 -23.49
C HIS A 72 -4.73 -2.11 -24.81
N LYS A 73 -3.77 -3.05 -24.78
CA LYS A 73 -3.33 -3.76 -25.97
C LYS A 73 -4.46 -4.61 -26.57
N ASP A 74 -5.16 -5.39 -25.74
CA ASP A 74 -6.26 -6.26 -26.18
C ASP A 74 -7.34 -5.46 -26.89
N MET A 75 -7.69 -4.32 -26.37
CA MET A 75 -8.67 -3.43 -26.96
C MET A 75 -8.25 -2.91 -28.34
N HIS A 76 -6.97 -2.55 -28.55
CA HIS A 76 -6.45 -2.19 -29.87
C HIS A 76 -6.48 -3.39 -30.82
N ASP A 77 -6.17 -4.61 -30.35
CA ASP A 77 -6.24 -5.83 -31.14
C ASP A 77 -7.69 -6.13 -31.58
N LYS A 78 -8.69 -5.94 -30.68
CA LYS A 78 -10.10 -6.11 -31.00
C LYS A 78 -10.63 -5.02 -31.93
N ALA A 79 -10.16 -3.79 -31.79
CA ALA A 79 -10.48 -2.71 -32.75
C ALA A 79 -9.96 -3.03 -34.15
N ARG A 80 -8.74 -3.55 -34.27
CA ARG A 80 -8.15 -4.01 -35.54
C ARG A 80 -9.00 -5.13 -36.16
N GLU A 81 -9.38 -6.14 -35.37
CA GLU A 81 -10.23 -7.24 -35.79
C GLU A 81 -11.58 -6.74 -36.34
N LEU A 82 -12.22 -5.78 -35.65
CA LEU A 82 -13.47 -5.16 -36.06
C LEU A 82 -13.32 -4.41 -37.41
N ILE A 83 -12.27 -3.60 -37.59
CA ILE A 83 -12.05 -2.85 -38.83
C ILE A 83 -11.75 -3.78 -40.00
N LEU A 84 -10.92 -4.82 -39.82
CA LEU A 84 -10.63 -5.81 -40.84
C LEU A 84 -11.88 -6.60 -41.24
N SER A 85 -12.72 -6.98 -40.29
CA SER A 85 -14.01 -7.63 -40.57
C SER A 85 -14.95 -6.73 -41.34
N TYR A 86 -14.95 -5.42 -41.05
CA TYR A 86 -15.70 -4.43 -41.82
C TYR A 86 -15.22 -4.32 -43.27
N GLN A 87 -13.91 -4.25 -43.48
CA GLN A 87 -13.31 -4.17 -44.82
C GLN A 87 -13.60 -5.39 -45.69
N ASN A 88 -13.72 -6.57 -45.05
CA ASN A 88 -14.02 -7.84 -45.72
C ASN A 88 -15.54 -8.14 -45.82
N GLU A 89 -16.39 -7.19 -45.41
CA GLU A 89 -17.86 -7.34 -45.40
C GLU A 89 -18.38 -8.51 -44.54
N VAL A 90 -17.61 -8.92 -43.52
CA VAL A 90 -17.92 -10.09 -42.63
C VAL A 90 -18.05 -9.61 -41.17
N ILE A 91 -18.81 -8.54 -40.91
CA ILE A 91 -19.08 -8.13 -39.54
C ILE A 91 -20.08 -9.06 -38.89
N THR A 92 -19.72 -9.60 -37.74
CA THR A 92 -20.63 -10.36 -36.86
C THR A 92 -20.90 -9.60 -35.57
N ASN A 93 -22.02 -9.87 -34.91
CA ASN A 93 -22.32 -9.32 -33.59
C ASN A 93 -21.25 -9.71 -32.57
N ASP A 94 -20.62 -10.87 -32.68
CA ASP A 94 -19.60 -11.38 -31.77
C ASP A 94 -18.33 -10.47 -31.81
N VAL A 95 -17.87 -10.09 -33.02
CA VAL A 95 -16.71 -9.20 -33.18
C VAL A 95 -16.98 -7.81 -32.61
N LEU A 96 -18.19 -7.27 -32.84
CA LEU A 96 -18.58 -5.98 -32.27
C LEU A 96 -18.67 -6.06 -30.74
N THR A 97 -19.30 -7.11 -30.22
CA THR A 97 -19.44 -7.33 -28.76
C THR A 97 -18.09 -7.52 -28.11
N ALA A 98 -17.16 -8.28 -28.71
CA ALA A 98 -15.81 -8.46 -28.21
C ALA A 98 -15.04 -7.12 -28.11
N TYR A 99 -15.17 -6.26 -29.10
CA TYR A 99 -14.58 -4.92 -29.06
C TYR A 99 -15.18 -4.06 -27.93
N ILE A 100 -16.50 -4.02 -27.80
CA ILE A 100 -17.18 -3.26 -26.73
C ILE A 100 -16.73 -3.76 -25.35
N HIS A 101 -16.67 -5.07 -25.14
CA HIS A 101 -16.21 -5.66 -23.89
C HIS A 101 -14.76 -5.28 -23.59
N SER A 102 -13.87 -5.31 -24.57
CA SER A 102 -12.46 -4.94 -24.37
C SER A 102 -12.28 -3.46 -23.99
N GLN A 103 -13.13 -2.58 -24.51
CA GLN A 103 -13.16 -1.18 -24.08
C GLN A 103 -13.62 -1.02 -22.62
N GLN A 104 -14.72 -1.69 -22.26
CA GLN A 104 -15.25 -1.69 -20.90
C GLN A 104 -14.22 -2.24 -19.91
N GLU A 105 -13.52 -3.33 -20.29
CA GLU A 105 -12.46 -3.92 -19.49
C GLU A 105 -11.29 -2.94 -19.27
N PHE A 106 -10.82 -2.26 -20.32
CA PHE A 106 -9.77 -1.26 -20.18
C PHE A 106 -10.17 -0.16 -19.20
N VAL A 107 -11.34 0.45 -19.37
CA VAL A 107 -11.84 1.51 -18.48
C VAL A 107 -11.98 1.00 -17.05
N SER A 108 -12.56 -0.18 -16.85
CA SER A 108 -12.72 -0.81 -15.53
C SER A 108 -11.37 -1.03 -14.83
N ARG A 109 -10.35 -1.48 -15.57
CA ARG A 109 -8.99 -1.67 -15.02
C ARG A 109 -8.32 -0.35 -14.63
N VAL A 110 -8.49 0.69 -15.44
CA VAL A 110 -7.99 2.04 -15.09
C VAL A 110 -8.68 2.58 -13.85
N GLU A 111 -10.02 2.46 -13.74
CA GLU A 111 -10.76 2.91 -12.56
C GLU A 111 -10.37 2.12 -11.30
N THR A 112 -10.13 0.82 -11.42
CA THR A 112 -9.62 0.00 -10.31
C THR A 112 -8.26 0.51 -9.85
N LEU A 113 -7.34 0.79 -10.77
CA LEU A 113 -6.02 1.34 -10.45
C LEU A 113 -6.12 2.73 -9.81
N LYS A 114 -6.98 3.61 -10.33
CA LYS A 114 -7.25 4.95 -9.75
C LYS A 114 -7.77 4.85 -8.32
N SER A 115 -8.76 4.00 -8.08
CA SER A 115 -9.33 3.78 -6.75
C SER A 115 -8.26 3.31 -5.77
N ARG A 116 -7.40 2.38 -6.19
CA ARG A 116 -6.30 1.87 -5.38
C ARG A 116 -5.29 2.97 -5.05
N ILE A 117 -4.86 3.76 -6.03
CA ILE A 117 -3.93 4.87 -5.83
C ILE A 117 -4.56 5.94 -4.92
N SER A 118 -5.82 6.30 -5.13
CA SER A 118 -6.54 7.24 -4.27
C SER A 118 -6.56 6.78 -2.81
N THR A 119 -6.79 5.50 -2.58
CA THR A 119 -6.75 4.92 -1.24
C THR A 119 -5.34 5.04 -0.64
N LEU A 120 -4.29 4.70 -1.38
CA LEU A 120 -2.90 4.80 -0.91
C LEU A 120 -2.50 6.23 -0.58
N ILE A 121 -2.89 7.21 -1.40
CA ILE A 121 -2.55 8.62 -1.22
C ILE A 121 -3.29 9.22 -0.02
N ASN A 122 -4.57 8.90 0.14
CA ASN A 122 -5.41 9.45 1.20
C ASN A 122 -5.21 8.75 2.55
N THR A 123 -4.32 7.77 2.63
CA THR A 123 -4.09 6.95 3.83
C THR A 123 -2.77 7.23 4.53
N ALA A 124 -2.05 8.27 4.16
CA ALA A 124 -0.93 8.79 4.94
C ALA A 124 -1.43 9.68 6.09
N ASP A 125 -0.93 9.42 7.28
CA ASP A 125 -1.21 10.25 8.45
C ASP A 125 -0.57 11.64 8.28
N PRO A 126 -1.32 12.75 8.37
CA PRO A 126 -0.80 14.08 8.06
C PRO A 126 0.24 14.58 9.07
N LEU A 127 0.28 14.03 10.28
CA LEU A 127 1.24 14.42 11.32
C LEU A 127 2.58 13.72 11.15
N THR A 128 2.55 12.40 10.91
CA THR A 128 3.75 11.54 10.92
C THR A 128 4.22 11.16 9.52
N GLY A 129 3.39 11.35 8.49
CA GLY A 129 3.66 10.90 7.12
C GLY A 129 3.60 9.37 6.94
N LEU A 130 3.35 8.62 8.02
CA LEU A 130 3.23 7.16 7.98
C LEU A 130 1.95 6.72 7.28
N PRO A 131 1.94 5.56 6.58
CA PRO A 131 0.71 4.92 6.17
C PRO A 131 -0.21 4.66 7.37
N THR A 132 -1.52 4.72 7.16
CA THR A 132 -2.53 4.56 8.20
C THR A 132 -3.09 3.14 8.29
N ARG A 133 -4.00 2.88 9.22
CA ARG A 133 -4.70 1.60 9.38
C ARG A 133 -5.33 1.08 8.07
N PRO A 134 -6.03 1.87 7.23
CA PRO A 134 -6.52 1.36 5.94
C PRO A 134 -5.40 0.88 5.01
N SER A 135 -4.25 1.55 4.97
CA SER A 135 -3.08 1.09 4.19
C SER A 135 -2.54 -0.24 4.71
N LEU A 136 -2.51 -0.42 6.04
CA LEU A 136 -2.11 -1.68 6.68
C LEU A 136 -3.04 -2.82 6.26
N GLN A 137 -4.37 -2.63 6.32
CA GLN A 137 -5.36 -3.63 5.93
C GLN A 137 -5.19 -4.05 4.47
N LEU A 138 -4.96 -3.08 3.55
CA LEU A 138 -4.68 -3.35 2.15
C LEU A 138 -3.39 -4.15 1.95
N GLN A 139 -2.33 -3.79 2.69
CA GLN A 139 -1.06 -4.50 2.61
C GLN A 139 -1.17 -5.94 3.11
N ILE A 140 -1.89 -6.17 4.21
CA ILE A 140 -2.15 -7.52 4.74
C ILE A 140 -2.94 -8.35 3.71
N HIS A 141 -3.96 -7.76 3.08
CA HIS A 141 -4.71 -8.44 2.03
C HIS A 141 -3.79 -8.92 0.88
N ASP A 142 -2.89 -8.05 0.41
CA ASP A 142 -1.94 -8.41 -0.66
C ASP A 142 -0.95 -9.51 -0.21
N ILE A 143 -0.49 -9.47 1.05
CA ILE A 143 0.41 -10.48 1.63
C ILE A 143 -0.31 -11.83 1.78
N THR A 144 -1.58 -11.82 2.23
CA THR A 144 -2.35 -13.07 2.42
C THR A 144 -2.61 -13.81 1.11
N GLU A 145 -2.74 -13.10 0.00
CA GLU A 145 -2.81 -13.73 -1.33
C GLU A 145 -1.51 -14.44 -1.72
N SER A 146 -0.35 -13.96 -1.24
CA SER A 146 0.97 -14.53 -1.55
C SER A 146 1.45 -15.62 -0.58
N LYS A 147 0.75 -15.83 0.56
CA LYS A 147 1.06 -16.80 1.62
C LYS A 147 2.53 -16.77 2.08
N ALA A 148 3.01 -15.62 2.52
CA ALA A 148 4.34 -15.50 3.10
C ALA A 148 4.37 -16.07 4.52
N ASP A 149 5.04 -17.20 4.75
CA ASP A 149 4.94 -18.01 5.99
C ASP A 149 5.50 -17.36 7.28
N ASP A 150 6.33 -16.33 7.19
CA ASP A 150 7.09 -15.80 8.32
C ASP A 150 6.72 -14.37 8.72
N LEU A 151 5.46 -13.99 8.50
CA LEU A 151 4.92 -12.67 8.86
C LEU A 151 4.58 -12.59 10.34
N PHE A 152 5.04 -11.53 11.00
CA PHE A 152 4.64 -11.15 12.36
C PHE A 152 4.04 -9.75 12.36
N ILE A 153 3.05 -9.56 13.22
CA ILE A 153 2.50 -8.24 13.55
C ILE A 153 3.13 -7.77 14.86
N VAL A 154 3.53 -6.51 14.88
CA VAL A 154 4.07 -5.80 16.04
C VAL A 154 3.17 -4.61 16.31
N ILE A 155 2.58 -4.52 17.50
CA ILE A 155 1.88 -3.32 17.98
C ILE A 155 2.83 -2.59 18.94
N ILE A 156 2.98 -1.29 18.75
CA ILE A 156 3.81 -0.40 19.54
C ILE A 156 2.91 0.69 20.09
N ASP A 157 2.89 0.86 21.42
CA ASP A 157 2.14 1.91 22.09
C ASP A 157 3.08 2.73 22.97
N LEU A 158 3.03 4.06 22.82
CA LEU A 158 3.90 4.97 23.56
C LEU A 158 3.45 5.06 25.03
N ASP A 159 4.35 4.69 25.92
CA ASP A 159 4.07 4.68 27.35
C ASP A 159 3.82 6.09 27.89
N HIS A 160 2.72 6.23 28.64
CA HIS A 160 2.37 7.49 29.30
C HIS A 160 2.25 8.71 28.35
N PHE A 161 1.94 8.52 27.08
CA PHE A 161 1.83 9.61 26.10
C PHE A 161 0.79 10.67 26.52
N LYS A 162 -0.33 10.24 27.10
CA LYS A 162 -1.29 11.18 27.68
C LYS A 162 -0.64 12.13 28.68
N ARG A 163 0.27 11.64 29.55
CA ARG A 163 0.99 12.49 30.51
C ARG A 163 1.88 13.53 29.81
N VAL A 164 2.46 13.20 28.66
CA VAL A 164 3.19 14.17 27.83
C VAL A 164 2.26 15.28 27.39
N ASN A 165 1.08 14.95 26.84
CA ASN A 165 0.08 15.94 26.44
C ASN A 165 -0.41 16.79 27.60
N ASP A 166 -0.72 16.17 28.73
CA ASP A 166 -1.23 16.86 29.92
C ASP A 166 -0.18 17.80 30.54
N THR A 167 1.12 17.45 30.45
CA THR A 167 2.23 18.22 31.06
C THR A 167 2.75 19.30 30.15
N TYR A 168 2.86 19.03 28.84
CA TYR A 168 3.58 19.88 27.89
C TYR A 168 2.69 20.43 26.77
N GLY A 169 1.41 20.03 26.72
CA GLY A 169 0.44 20.42 25.71
C GLY A 169 0.48 19.56 24.44
N HIS A 170 -0.61 19.59 23.66
CA HIS A 170 -0.80 18.78 22.46
C HIS A 170 0.25 19.05 21.39
N ASN A 171 0.70 20.29 21.20
CA ASN A 171 1.75 20.61 20.22
C ASN A 171 3.05 19.86 20.52
N THR A 172 3.38 19.67 21.79
CA THR A 172 4.54 18.88 22.22
C THR A 172 4.32 17.40 21.94
N GLY A 173 3.11 16.89 22.21
CA GLY A 173 2.74 15.51 21.87
C GLY A 173 2.84 15.25 20.37
N ASP A 174 2.40 16.19 19.54
CA ASP A 174 2.53 16.11 18.09
C ASP A 174 3.99 16.03 17.65
N GLU A 175 4.87 16.82 18.26
CA GLU A 175 6.32 16.76 17.96
C GLU A 175 6.96 15.44 18.44
N VAL A 176 6.50 14.92 19.59
CA VAL A 176 6.91 13.58 20.06
C VAL A 176 6.53 12.52 19.02
N LEU A 177 5.27 12.51 18.55
CA LEU A 177 4.82 11.55 17.53
C LEU A 177 5.59 11.67 16.21
N ARG A 178 5.87 12.90 15.77
CA ARG A 178 6.62 13.17 14.54
C ARG A 178 8.07 12.67 14.65
N THR A 179 8.76 13.07 15.72
CA THR A 179 10.16 12.68 15.96
C THR A 179 10.29 11.15 16.17
N PHE A 180 9.39 10.57 16.93
CA PHE A 180 9.30 9.12 17.11
C PHE A 180 9.17 8.39 15.79
N SER A 181 8.23 8.81 14.95
CA SER A 181 7.97 8.19 13.65
C SER A 181 9.20 8.27 12.74
N LEU A 182 9.85 9.42 12.65
CA LEU A 182 11.07 9.60 11.86
C LEU A 182 12.24 8.76 12.41
N SER A 183 12.39 8.70 13.73
CA SER A 183 13.42 7.89 14.37
C SER A 183 13.23 6.40 14.07
N LEU A 184 12.00 5.89 14.19
CA LEU A 184 11.73 4.49 13.86
C LEU A 184 11.94 4.19 12.37
N GLN A 185 11.42 5.04 11.48
CA GLN A 185 11.62 4.86 10.02
C GLN A 185 13.09 4.78 9.64
N SER A 186 13.96 5.55 10.30
CA SER A 186 15.40 5.53 10.02
C SER A 186 16.13 4.26 10.51
N LYS A 187 15.51 3.49 11.40
CA LYS A 187 16.12 2.33 12.08
C LYS A 187 15.51 0.99 11.68
N ILE A 188 14.38 0.99 10.97
CA ILE A 188 13.76 -0.24 10.46
C ILE A 188 14.44 -0.70 9.16
N ARG A 189 14.35 -1.99 8.87
CA ARG A 189 14.88 -2.59 7.65
C ARG A 189 13.96 -2.28 6.46
N SER A 190 14.48 -2.34 5.24
CA SER A 190 13.69 -2.13 4.01
C SER A 190 12.52 -3.09 3.82
N THR A 191 12.61 -4.28 4.44
CA THR A 191 11.54 -5.30 4.43
C THR A 191 10.49 -5.07 5.51
N GLU A 192 10.79 -4.25 6.52
CA GLU A 192 9.88 -3.89 7.62
C GLU A 192 9.02 -2.70 7.22
N LYS A 193 7.75 -2.69 7.60
CA LYS A 193 6.81 -1.59 7.26
C LYS A 193 6.13 -1.10 8.51
N LEU A 194 6.16 0.21 8.72
CA LEU A 194 5.60 0.90 9.87
C LEU A 194 4.34 1.68 9.46
N TYR A 195 3.31 1.61 10.29
CA TYR A 195 2.01 2.25 10.11
C TYR A 195 1.61 3.00 11.38
N ARG A 196 0.93 4.13 11.25
CA ARG A 196 0.22 4.76 12.37
C ARG A 196 -1.18 4.14 12.47
N TYR A 197 -1.43 3.40 13.55
CA TYR A 197 -2.67 2.66 13.74
C TYR A 197 -3.75 3.48 14.45
N GLY A 198 -3.34 4.27 15.45
CA GLY A 198 -4.19 5.12 16.28
C GLY A 198 -3.47 6.39 16.73
N GLY A 199 -3.97 7.04 17.76
CA GLY A 199 -3.40 8.27 18.31
C GLY A 199 -1.90 8.15 18.62
N GLU A 200 -1.56 7.25 19.55
CA GLU A 200 -0.21 6.96 20.03
C GLU A 200 0.23 5.52 19.73
N GLU A 201 -0.56 4.82 18.91
CA GLU A 201 -0.38 3.42 18.55
C GLU A 201 0.16 3.29 17.13
N PHE A 202 1.17 2.44 16.98
CA PHE A 202 1.80 2.10 15.71
C PHE A 202 1.78 0.60 15.50
N VAL A 203 1.67 0.19 14.24
CA VAL A 203 1.77 -1.22 13.86
C VAL A 203 2.93 -1.38 12.90
N MET A 204 3.73 -2.42 13.10
CA MET A 204 4.80 -2.78 12.18
C MET A 204 4.62 -4.22 11.69
N LEU A 205 4.91 -4.44 10.42
CA LEU A 205 4.98 -5.76 9.82
C LEU A 205 6.44 -6.14 9.70
N ILE A 206 6.80 -7.30 10.25
CA ILE A 206 8.15 -7.86 10.17
C ILE A 206 8.12 -9.30 9.65
N TYR A 207 9.21 -9.73 9.04
CA TYR A 207 9.43 -11.12 8.67
C TYR A 207 10.54 -11.70 9.55
N ALA A 208 10.25 -12.84 10.18
CA ALA A 208 11.19 -13.50 11.10
C ALA A 208 11.02 -15.03 11.04
N ASP A 209 12.13 -15.76 11.08
CA ASP A 209 12.13 -17.23 10.95
C ASP A 209 11.38 -17.93 12.10
N ASN A 210 11.32 -17.30 13.27
CA ASN A 210 10.69 -17.85 14.47
C ASN A 210 10.38 -16.76 15.51
N ASN A 211 9.68 -17.15 16.58
CA ASN A 211 9.32 -16.28 17.69
C ASN A 211 10.53 -15.62 18.35
N ALA A 212 11.66 -16.32 18.49
CA ALA A 212 12.86 -15.75 19.10
C ALA A 212 13.42 -14.60 18.25
N SER A 213 13.53 -14.79 16.93
CA SER A 213 13.99 -13.76 16.00
C SER A 213 13.06 -12.53 16.00
N ALA A 214 11.74 -12.76 16.07
CA ALA A 214 10.76 -11.68 16.20
C ALA A 214 10.88 -10.96 17.55
N GLY A 215 11.07 -11.70 18.65
CA GLY A 215 11.30 -11.14 19.99
C GLY A 215 12.56 -10.29 20.07
N TYR A 216 13.67 -10.72 19.46
CA TYR A 216 14.91 -9.91 19.35
C TYR A 216 14.69 -8.62 18.53
N ALA A 217 13.92 -8.68 17.45
CA ALA A 217 13.58 -7.50 16.69
C ALA A 217 12.78 -6.49 17.54
N GLY A 218 11.80 -6.97 18.32
CA GLY A 218 11.03 -6.15 19.24
C GLY A 218 11.86 -5.55 20.38
N SER A 219 12.77 -6.34 21.00
CA SER A 219 13.68 -5.87 22.03
C SER A 219 14.60 -4.75 21.50
N ARG A 220 15.15 -4.92 20.29
CA ARG A 220 15.93 -3.88 19.60
C ARG A 220 15.09 -2.60 19.37
N LEU A 221 13.80 -2.73 19.04
CA LEU A 221 12.90 -1.58 18.90
C LEU A 221 12.70 -0.85 20.23
N CYS A 222 12.43 -1.57 21.34
CA CYS A 222 12.31 -0.96 22.67
C CYS A 222 13.57 -0.17 23.02
N LYS A 223 14.76 -0.74 22.80
CA LYS A 223 16.03 -0.04 23.03
C LYS A 223 16.16 1.19 22.16
N ASN A 224 15.88 1.10 20.87
CA ASN A 224 15.95 2.22 19.96
C ASN A 224 15.00 3.36 20.34
N ILE A 225 13.83 3.04 20.87
CA ILE A 225 12.83 4.01 21.34
C ILE A 225 13.36 4.71 22.60
N ARG A 226 13.82 3.94 23.59
CA ARG A 226 14.39 4.45 24.84
C ARG A 226 15.59 5.39 24.60
N ASP A 227 16.45 5.06 23.62
CA ASP A 227 17.62 5.85 23.26
C ASP A 227 17.26 7.11 22.44
N THR A 228 16.00 7.24 21.98
CA THR A 228 15.57 8.39 21.19
C THR A 228 15.29 9.57 22.09
N LYS A 229 16.12 10.61 21.98
CA LYS A 229 15.92 11.88 22.68
C LYS A 229 15.11 12.81 21.80
N ILE A 230 13.94 13.23 22.30
CA ILE A 230 13.05 14.13 21.60
C ILE A 230 13.27 15.54 22.17
N GLN A 231 13.90 16.43 21.38
CA GLN A 231 14.11 17.80 21.79
C GLN A 231 12.93 18.66 21.37
N TYR A 232 12.32 19.34 22.34
CA TYR A 232 11.27 20.32 22.10
C TYR A 232 11.56 21.60 22.90
N HIS A 233 11.87 22.67 22.19
CA HIS A 233 12.45 23.91 22.78
C HIS A 233 13.68 23.58 23.66
N ASP A 234 13.69 24.04 24.91
CA ASP A 234 14.78 23.83 25.87
C ASP A 234 14.65 22.52 26.68
N LYS A 235 13.70 21.63 26.28
CA LYS A 235 13.41 20.38 27.01
C LYS A 235 13.78 19.15 26.19
N ILE A 236 14.31 18.15 26.87
CA ILE A 236 14.46 16.81 26.35
C ILE A 236 13.34 15.95 26.93
N ILE A 237 12.55 15.35 26.06
CA ILE A 237 11.47 14.44 26.43
C ILE A 237 11.95 13.03 26.14
N GLU A 238 11.98 12.21 27.17
CA GLU A 238 12.26 10.79 27.09
C GLU A 238 10.92 10.04 27.10
N ILE A 239 10.75 9.08 26.21
CA ILE A 239 9.56 8.27 26.09
C ILE A 239 9.96 6.82 25.91
N THR A 240 9.19 5.91 26.48
CA THR A 240 9.30 4.48 26.26
C THR A 240 8.07 3.96 25.51
N ALA A 241 8.12 2.72 25.07
CA ALA A 241 6.97 2.07 24.46
C ALA A 241 6.84 0.63 24.95
N THR A 242 5.60 0.18 25.03
CA THR A 242 5.28 -1.22 25.24
C THR A 242 4.93 -1.85 23.89
N ILE A 243 5.55 -3.00 23.60
CA ILE A 243 5.46 -3.69 22.32
C ILE A 243 4.83 -5.06 22.53
N GLY A 244 3.79 -5.37 21.75
CA GLY A 244 3.23 -6.70 21.59
C GLY A 244 3.60 -7.28 20.23
N ILE A 245 3.89 -8.57 20.15
CA ILE A 245 4.24 -9.28 18.92
C ILE A 245 3.50 -10.62 18.86
N SER A 246 2.99 -10.98 17.70
CA SER A 246 2.50 -12.33 17.41
C SER A 246 2.72 -12.69 15.94
N LYS A 247 2.90 -14.00 15.68
CA LYS A 247 2.91 -14.52 14.31
C LYS A 247 1.53 -14.35 13.68
N TYR A 248 1.48 -13.87 12.43
CA TYR A 248 0.23 -13.74 11.68
C TYR A 248 -0.38 -15.11 11.39
N LYS A 249 -1.66 -15.28 11.77
CA LYS A 249 -2.42 -16.52 11.59
C LYS A 249 -3.36 -16.35 10.39
N TYR A 250 -3.05 -16.97 9.27
CA TYR A 250 -3.79 -16.83 8.00
C TYR A 250 -5.21 -17.41 8.02
N ASN A 251 -5.54 -18.22 9.02
CA ASN A 251 -6.89 -18.76 9.24
C ASN A 251 -7.80 -17.84 10.07
N LEU A 252 -7.29 -16.70 10.54
CA LEU A 252 -8.00 -15.69 11.30
C LEU A 252 -8.16 -14.42 10.47
N SER A 253 -9.17 -13.61 10.80
CA SER A 253 -9.34 -12.26 10.24
C SER A 253 -8.21 -11.33 10.67
N PHE A 254 -8.10 -10.18 10.00
CA PHE A 254 -7.15 -9.14 10.40
C PHE A 254 -7.42 -8.67 11.84
N GLU A 255 -8.68 -8.44 12.18
CA GLU A 255 -9.12 -7.99 13.50
C GLU A 255 -8.77 -8.98 14.61
N GLU A 256 -8.98 -10.27 14.38
CA GLU A 256 -8.61 -11.34 15.34
C GLU A 256 -7.09 -11.42 15.54
N ASN A 257 -6.30 -11.24 14.48
CA ASN A 257 -4.84 -11.18 14.58
C ASN A 257 -4.38 -9.95 15.39
N ILE A 258 -4.98 -8.78 15.17
CA ILE A 258 -4.69 -7.57 15.95
C ILE A 258 -5.05 -7.79 17.43
N GLU A 259 -6.18 -8.40 17.74
CA GLU A 259 -6.59 -8.67 19.13
C GLU A 259 -5.58 -9.55 19.88
N ILE A 260 -5.03 -10.57 19.23
CA ILE A 260 -3.98 -11.42 19.83
C ILE A 260 -2.76 -10.60 20.20
N VAL A 261 -2.29 -9.74 19.29
CA VAL A 261 -1.11 -8.89 19.52
C VAL A 261 -1.39 -7.84 20.60
N ASP A 262 -2.60 -7.27 20.63
CA ASP A 262 -3.03 -6.31 21.65
C ASP A 262 -3.03 -6.94 23.05
N GLN A 263 -3.46 -8.20 23.19
CA GLN A 263 -3.38 -8.93 24.45
C GLN A 263 -1.92 -9.06 24.94
N ALA A 264 -0.97 -9.35 24.06
CA ALA A 264 0.45 -9.39 24.41
C ALA A 264 0.97 -8.01 24.87
N MET A 265 0.61 -6.94 24.14
CA MET A 265 0.95 -5.57 24.52
C MET A 265 0.32 -5.17 25.86
N TYR A 266 -0.95 -5.49 26.07
CA TYR A 266 -1.65 -5.22 27.34
C TYR A 266 -0.98 -5.93 28.52
N TYR A 267 -0.56 -7.19 28.34
CA TYR A 267 0.22 -7.91 29.34
C TYR A 267 1.51 -7.13 29.68
N GLY A 268 2.23 -6.64 28.68
CA GLY A 268 3.43 -5.82 28.86
C GLY A 268 3.16 -4.53 29.63
N LYS A 269 2.05 -3.83 29.32
CA LYS A 269 1.62 -2.65 30.07
C LYS A 269 1.34 -2.96 31.54
N SER A 270 0.71 -4.10 31.82
CA SER A 270 0.40 -4.57 33.18
C SER A 270 1.65 -5.00 33.93
N ALA A 271 2.65 -5.56 33.26
CA ALA A 271 3.91 -6.01 33.83
C ALA A 271 4.94 -4.89 34.10
N GLY A 272 4.58 -3.60 33.82
CA GLY A 272 5.41 -2.44 34.17
C GLY A 272 5.86 -1.57 32.98
N ARG A 273 5.35 -1.83 31.77
CA ARG A 273 5.69 -1.04 30.54
C ARG A 273 7.14 -1.18 30.11
N ASP A 274 7.56 -0.37 29.11
CA ASP A 274 8.92 -0.32 28.56
C ASP A 274 9.48 -1.72 28.24
N ARG A 275 8.72 -2.52 27.52
CA ARG A 275 9.03 -3.92 27.25
C ARG A 275 8.47 -4.46 25.95
N CYS A 276 9.04 -5.56 25.51
CA CYS A 276 8.60 -6.32 24.36
C CYS A 276 8.07 -7.69 24.79
N ILE A 277 6.80 -7.93 24.50
CA ILE A 277 6.12 -9.20 24.80
C ILE A 277 5.75 -9.89 23.49
N ILE A 278 6.07 -11.18 23.39
CA ILE A 278 5.64 -12.02 22.28
C ILE A 278 4.61 -13.05 22.74
N ASP A 279 3.54 -13.23 21.95
CA ASP A 279 2.66 -14.39 22.04
C ASP A 279 3.35 -15.59 21.36
N ASP A 280 3.54 -16.69 22.09
CA ASP A 280 4.19 -17.90 21.57
C ASP A 280 3.28 -18.75 20.66
N GLY A 281 2.01 -18.35 20.52
CA GLY A 281 0.97 -19.08 19.79
C GLY A 281 0.33 -20.23 20.54
N LEU A 282 0.80 -20.49 21.78
CA LEU A 282 0.30 -21.54 22.70
C LEU A 282 -0.48 -20.94 23.89
N GLY A 283 -0.63 -19.61 23.92
CA GLY A 283 -1.30 -18.88 25.00
C GLY A 283 -0.37 -18.39 26.10
N HIS A 284 0.95 -18.38 25.87
CA HIS A 284 1.89 -17.80 26.82
C HIS A 284 2.50 -16.51 26.26
N PHE A 285 2.78 -15.57 27.17
CA PHE A 285 3.45 -14.31 26.87
C PHE A 285 4.88 -14.35 27.37
N ILE A 286 5.83 -14.18 26.45
CA ILE A 286 7.28 -14.23 26.73
C ILE A 286 7.83 -12.81 26.66
N ASP A 287 8.52 -12.38 27.74
CA ASP A 287 9.16 -11.07 27.84
C ASP A 287 10.59 -11.11 27.25
N TYR A 288 10.84 -10.30 26.23
CA TYR A 288 12.13 -10.16 25.56
C TYR A 288 12.88 -8.87 25.93
N SER A 289 12.37 -8.06 26.85
CA SER A 289 12.95 -6.74 27.19
C SER A 289 14.36 -6.81 27.79
N THR A 290 14.71 -7.92 28.47
CA THR A 290 16.00 -8.10 29.17
C THR A 290 17.10 -8.70 28.31
N ILE A 291 16.83 -9.09 27.06
CA ILE A 291 17.75 -9.90 26.26
C ILE A 291 18.76 -9.05 25.47
N CYS A 292 18.57 -7.75 25.36
CA CYS A 292 19.47 -6.82 24.62
C CYS A 292 20.55 -6.15 25.50
N ASP A 293 20.69 -6.52 26.77
CA ASP A 293 21.68 -5.92 27.67
C ASP A 293 23.02 -6.68 27.69
N HIS A 294 23.29 -7.57 26.71
CA HIS A 294 24.55 -8.30 26.57
C HIS A 294 25.19 -8.10 25.20
#